data_9a8eb9f2e65f0645a96ccc069006ef4f
#
_entry.id   9a8eb9f2e65f0645a96ccc069006ef4f
#
_cell.length_a   1.000
_cell.length_b   1.000
_cell.length_c   1.000
_cell.angle_alpha   90.00
_cell.angle_beta   90.00
_cell.angle_gamma   90.00
#
_symmetry.space_group_name_H-M   'P 1'
#
loop_
_entity.id
_entity.type
_entity.pdbx_description
1 polymer ?
#
loop_
_entity_poly.entity_id
_entity_poly.type
_entity_poly.pdbx_seq_one_letter_code
_entity_poly.pdbx_strand_id
1 'polypeptide(L)'
;MTHYGIISAIDYLPDEGAIYRTLAGEALPERFKGLGAVCEHCHQNRTRKTVYVLVNDTGGHSQVGSTCLAEYIGSAADETLTAYREQYQADEDERIRFSRSIDLERYLAQVSAVIAERGWLGVAKARENGGTPTAELARAFECKPAADDVVRAGSAVAWARELADNGDDYLHNLRVLASESRIDPKHIGLAASMIVAWERA
;
A
#
# COMPACT_ATOMS: atom_id res chain seq x y z
N MET A 1 21.20 28.68 9.54
CA MET A 1 20.10 28.11 10.34
C MET A 1 20.13 26.60 10.05
N THR A 2 20.11 25.77 11.08
CA THR A 2 20.00 24.33 10.90
C THR A 2 18.54 23.97 10.67
N HIS A 3 18.25 23.26 9.57
CA HIS A 3 16.92 22.74 9.31
C HIS A 3 16.75 21.37 9.98
N TYR A 4 15.54 21.09 10.44
CA TYR A 4 15.18 19.85 11.08
C TYR A 4 13.96 19.24 10.41
N GLY A 5 14.02 17.93 10.14
CA GLY A 5 12.87 17.11 9.75
C GLY A 5 12.49 16.15 10.88
N ILE A 6 11.22 15.81 11.01
CA ILE A 6 10.77 14.74 11.89
C ILE A 6 10.74 13.45 11.06
N ILE A 7 11.49 12.43 11.49
CA ILE A 7 11.50 11.12 10.82
C ILE A 7 10.62 10.09 11.53
N SER A 8 10.39 10.27 12.83
CA SER A 8 9.56 9.34 13.61
C SER A 8 8.92 10.04 14.80
N ALA A 9 7.73 9.60 15.16
CA ALA A 9 7.14 9.85 16.47
C ALA A 9 7.10 8.52 17.24
N ILE A 10 7.44 8.57 18.52
CA ILE A 10 7.43 7.41 19.42
C ILE A 10 6.39 7.68 20.50
N ASP A 11 5.32 6.87 20.51
CA ASP A 11 4.27 6.95 21.52
C ASP A 11 4.52 5.88 22.59
N TYR A 12 4.57 6.31 23.83
CA TYR A 12 4.70 5.43 24.97
C TYR A 12 3.34 5.15 25.59
N LEU A 13 2.95 3.88 25.58
CA LEU A 13 1.70 3.39 26.16
C LEU A 13 2.00 2.83 27.55
N PRO A 14 1.16 3.14 28.54
CA PRO A 14 1.25 2.48 29.85
C PRO A 14 1.09 0.95 29.64
N ASP A 15 2.02 0.19 30.18
CA ASP A 15 2.01 -1.29 30.23
C ASP A 15 2.19 -2.01 28.86
N GLU A 16 2.13 -1.30 27.72
CA GLU A 16 2.19 -1.90 26.38
C GLU A 16 3.50 -1.62 25.61
N GLY A 17 4.35 -0.75 26.14
CA GLY A 17 5.63 -0.41 25.51
C GLY A 17 5.58 0.80 24.59
N ALA A 18 6.33 0.79 23.49
CA ALA A 18 6.44 1.92 22.58
C ALA A 18 5.94 1.58 21.16
N ILE A 19 5.16 2.49 20.57
CA ILE A 19 4.75 2.44 19.17
C ILE A 19 5.61 3.43 18.38
N TYR A 20 6.28 2.94 17.33
CA TYR A 20 7.15 3.72 16.46
C TYR A 20 6.40 4.08 15.17
N ARG A 21 6.18 5.37 14.94
CA ARG A 21 5.56 5.90 13.72
C ARG A 21 6.65 6.55 12.88
N THR A 22 7.39 5.72 12.14
CA THR A 22 8.50 6.17 11.28
C THR A 22 8.01 6.35 9.86
N LEU A 23 8.43 7.43 9.18
CA LEU A 23 8.11 7.70 7.78
C LEU A 23 8.65 6.59 6.88
N ALA A 24 7.96 6.32 5.78
CA ALA A 24 8.41 5.36 4.78
C ALA A 24 9.76 5.79 4.17
N GLY A 25 10.65 4.83 4.02
CA GLY A 25 12.02 5.10 3.53
C GLY A 25 12.99 5.61 4.59
N GLU A 26 12.52 6.00 5.78
CA GLU A 26 13.38 6.42 6.89
C GLU A 26 13.73 5.24 7.81
N ALA A 27 14.94 5.26 8.35
CA ALA A 27 15.41 4.27 9.31
C ALA A 27 15.54 4.90 10.69
N LEU A 28 14.74 4.42 11.65
CA LEU A 28 14.90 4.84 13.05
C LEU A 28 16.20 4.27 13.60
N PRO A 29 17.18 5.11 14.00
CA PRO A 29 18.43 4.64 14.58
C PRO A 29 18.19 3.80 15.84
N GLU A 30 18.92 2.68 15.97
CA GLU A 30 18.75 1.71 17.06
C GLU A 30 18.84 2.33 18.46
N ARG A 31 19.65 3.39 18.62
CA ARG A 31 19.78 4.08 19.89
C ARG A 31 18.47 4.65 20.45
N PHE A 32 17.48 4.89 19.58
CA PHE A 32 16.17 5.39 20.02
C PHE A 32 15.17 4.26 20.33
N LYS A 33 15.48 3.04 19.93
CA LYS A 33 14.70 1.87 20.31
C LYS A 33 15.06 1.49 21.74
N GLY A 34 14.12 1.68 22.65
CA GLY A 34 14.35 1.39 24.07
C GLY A 34 14.98 2.51 24.91
N LEU A 35 15.28 3.68 24.31
CA LEU A 35 15.78 4.85 25.08
C LEU A 35 14.77 5.38 26.11
N GLY A 36 13.49 5.04 25.93
CA GLY A 36 12.41 5.58 26.73
C GLY A 36 12.03 7.01 26.35
N ALA A 37 11.16 7.62 27.15
CA ALA A 37 10.60 8.96 26.87
C ALA A 37 11.56 10.11 27.24
N VAL A 38 12.85 9.93 27.00
CA VAL A 38 13.89 10.95 27.27
C VAL A 38 13.80 12.08 26.25
N CYS A 39 14.09 13.30 26.67
CA CYS A 39 14.22 14.45 25.79
C CYS A 39 15.68 14.96 25.83
N GLU A 40 16.37 14.88 24.71
CA GLU A 40 17.77 15.31 24.60
C GLU A 40 17.93 16.84 24.64
N HIS A 41 16.81 17.60 24.52
CA HIS A 41 16.84 19.06 24.68
C HIS A 41 16.87 19.48 26.16
N CYS A 42 15.88 19.07 26.94
CA CYS A 42 15.76 19.54 28.33
C CYS A 42 16.31 18.60 29.39
N HIS A 43 16.66 17.36 29.02
CA HIS A 43 17.18 16.29 29.89
C HIS A 43 16.33 16.01 31.14
N GLN A 44 15.09 16.52 31.18
CA GLN A 44 14.23 16.33 32.35
C GLN A 44 13.56 14.95 32.33
N ASN A 45 13.57 14.30 33.47
CA ASN A 45 12.84 13.06 33.67
C ASN A 45 11.36 13.39 33.91
N ARG A 46 10.55 13.31 32.84
CA ARG A 46 9.09 13.52 32.87
C ARG A 46 8.42 12.35 32.20
N THR A 47 7.23 11.98 32.64
CA THR A 47 6.35 11.10 31.86
C THR A 47 5.91 11.81 30.58
N ARG A 48 6.29 11.28 29.44
CA ARG A 48 5.89 11.80 28.12
C ARG A 48 5.11 10.73 27.39
N LYS A 49 4.00 11.14 26.79
CA LYS A 49 3.22 10.25 25.91
C LYS A 49 3.88 10.10 24.54
N THR A 50 4.43 11.20 24.02
CA THR A 50 5.04 11.22 22.67
C THR A 50 6.36 11.96 22.70
N VAL A 51 7.35 11.41 22.01
CA VAL A 51 8.59 12.08 21.64
C VAL A 51 8.78 12.00 20.14
N TYR A 52 9.53 12.95 19.57
CA TYR A 52 9.84 13.00 18.14
C TYR A 52 11.32 12.75 17.92
N VAL A 53 11.64 11.97 16.91
CA VAL A 53 13.02 11.82 16.44
C VAL A 53 13.21 12.72 15.23
N LEU A 54 14.14 13.66 15.39
CA LEU A 54 14.49 14.67 14.40
C LEU A 54 15.78 14.28 13.69
N VAL A 55 15.89 14.69 12.43
CA VAL A 55 17.12 14.68 11.66
C VAL A 55 17.48 16.11 11.25
N ASN A 56 18.75 16.48 11.31
CA ASN A 56 19.23 17.77 10.84
C ASN A 56 19.93 17.65 9.49
N ASP A 57 20.29 18.80 8.88
CA ASP A 57 20.94 18.90 7.57
C ASP A 57 22.27 18.13 7.47
N THR A 58 22.90 17.82 8.61
CA THR A 58 24.17 17.07 8.66
C THR A 58 23.96 15.57 8.92
N GLY A 59 22.70 15.09 8.97
CA GLY A 59 22.34 13.71 9.29
C GLY A 59 22.41 13.36 10.77
N GLY A 60 22.57 14.36 11.65
CA GLY A 60 22.51 14.17 13.11
C GLY A 60 21.08 13.96 13.56
N HIS A 61 20.86 13.00 14.47
CA HIS A 61 19.53 12.70 15.01
C HIS A 61 19.42 13.13 16.46
N SER A 62 18.23 13.56 16.88
CA SER A 62 17.92 13.92 18.26
C SER A 62 16.49 13.51 18.63
N GLN A 63 16.30 13.03 19.89
CA GLN A 63 14.96 12.73 20.43
C GLN A 63 14.48 13.90 21.30
N VAL A 64 13.34 14.48 20.92
CA VAL A 64 12.80 15.69 21.57
C VAL A 64 11.33 15.47 21.98
N GLY A 65 10.99 15.85 23.21
CA GLY A 65 9.61 15.79 23.70
C GLY A 65 8.73 16.85 23.02
N SER A 66 7.44 16.54 22.87
CA SER A 66 6.46 17.39 22.18
C SER A 66 6.43 18.85 22.68
N THR A 67 6.56 19.05 24.00
CA THR A 67 6.58 20.39 24.61
C THR A 67 7.87 21.17 24.35
N CYS A 68 8.96 20.47 24.05
CA CYS A 68 10.26 21.08 23.76
C CYS A 68 10.50 21.30 22.25
N LEU A 69 9.61 20.81 21.40
CA LEU A 69 9.79 20.83 19.95
C LEU A 69 9.93 22.26 19.43
N ALA A 70 9.04 23.18 19.87
CA ALA A 70 9.09 24.58 19.47
C ALA A 70 10.34 25.31 19.95
N GLU A 71 10.84 25.01 21.15
CA GLU A 71 12.09 25.58 21.65
C GLU A 71 13.31 25.06 20.91
N TYR A 72 13.27 23.79 20.48
CA TYR A 72 14.39 23.12 19.82
C TYR A 72 14.56 23.53 18.34
N ILE A 73 13.48 23.62 17.58
CA ILE A 73 13.51 23.93 16.13
C ILE A 73 12.96 25.32 15.80
N GLY A 74 12.50 26.08 16.80
CA GLY A 74 12.04 27.46 16.63
C GLY A 74 10.69 27.59 15.93
N SER A 75 10.49 28.68 15.19
CA SER A 75 9.22 29.02 14.53
C SER A 75 8.76 28.01 13.47
N ALA A 76 9.63 27.13 13.00
CA ALA A 76 9.28 26.09 12.03
C ALA A 76 8.61 24.85 12.65
N ALA A 77 8.42 24.80 13.98
CA ALA A 77 7.94 23.62 14.68
C ALA A 77 6.57 23.12 14.21
N ASP A 78 5.62 24.04 14.07
CA ASP A 78 4.25 23.69 13.65
C ASP A 78 4.21 23.21 12.20
N GLU A 79 4.97 23.86 11.31
CA GLU A 79 5.08 23.47 9.91
C GLU A 79 5.74 22.09 9.77
N THR A 80 6.85 21.86 10.47
CA THR A 80 7.57 20.57 10.48
C THR A 80 6.69 19.45 11.02
N LEU A 81 5.93 19.71 12.08
CA LEU A 81 5.01 18.73 12.66
C LEU A 81 3.83 18.42 11.75
N THR A 82 3.30 19.44 11.07
CA THR A 82 2.22 19.28 10.08
C THR A 82 2.70 18.44 8.90
N ALA A 83 3.85 18.80 8.31
CA ALA A 83 4.44 18.06 7.21
C ALA A 83 4.69 16.57 7.56
N TYR A 84 5.21 16.31 8.76
CA TYR A 84 5.37 14.93 9.26
C TYR A 84 4.04 14.17 9.32
N ARG A 85 2.99 14.79 9.88
CA ARG A 85 1.68 14.13 10.01
C ARG A 85 1.04 13.83 8.66
N GLU A 86 1.11 14.75 7.73
CA GLU A 86 0.60 14.59 6.37
C GLU A 86 1.35 13.47 5.64
N GLN A 87 2.68 13.46 5.73
CA GLN A 87 3.50 12.41 5.12
C GLN A 87 3.21 11.04 5.75
N TYR A 88 3.18 10.94 7.08
CA TYR A 88 2.87 9.68 7.75
C TYR A 88 1.48 9.14 7.38
N GLN A 89 0.48 10.01 7.28
CA GLN A 89 -0.87 9.61 6.85
C GLN A 89 -0.87 9.10 5.41
N ALA A 90 -0.16 9.77 4.51
CA ALA A 90 -0.03 9.34 3.12
C ALA A 90 0.65 7.95 3.01
N ASP A 91 1.74 7.75 3.74
CA ASP A 91 2.47 6.47 3.82
C ASP A 91 1.56 5.33 4.35
N GLU A 92 0.75 5.61 5.38
CA GLU A 92 -0.18 4.64 5.96
C GLU A 92 -1.32 4.31 4.99
N ASP A 93 -1.88 5.30 4.31
CA ASP A 93 -2.92 5.11 3.31
C ASP A 93 -2.39 4.28 2.12
N GLU A 94 -1.15 4.50 1.68
CA GLU A 94 -0.49 3.71 0.64
C GLU A 94 -0.27 2.27 1.11
N ARG A 95 0.20 2.07 2.34
CA ARG A 95 0.38 0.74 2.93
C ARG A 95 -0.93 -0.04 3.01
N ILE A 96 -2.02 0.61 3.43
CA ILE A 96 -3.36 0.00 3.49
C ILE A 96 -3.83 -0.34 2.07
N ARG A 97 -3.65 0.56 1.10
CA ARG A 97 -3.99 0.32 -0.31
C ARG A 97 -3.23 -0.88 -0.86
N PHE A 98 -1.91 -0.95 -0.62
CA PHE A 98 -1.08 -2.06 -1.06
C PHE A 98 -1.50 -3.38 -0.41
N SER A 99 -1.79 -3.40 0.91
CA SER A 99 -2.21 -4.62 1.61
C SER A 99 -3.54 -5.18 1.11
N ARG A 100 -4.44 -4.33 0.62
CA ARG A 100 -5.74 -4.71 0.05
C ARG A 100 -5.66 -5.07 -1.43
N SER A 101 -4.61 -4.66 -2.12
CA SER A 101 -4.45 -4.91 -3.55
C SER A 101 -4.20 -6.40 -3.84
N ILE A 102 -4.52 -6.82 -5.04
CA ILE A 102 -4.49 -8.21 -5.49
C ILE A 102 -3.39 -8.33 -6.55
N ASP A 103 -2.53 -9.34 -6.44
CA ASP A 103 -1.54 -9.67 -7.47
C ASP A 103 -2.27 -10.07 -8.76
N LEU A 104 -1.99 -9.37 -9.85
CA LEU A 104 -2.73 -9.51 -11.10
C LEU A 104 -2.57 -10.88 -11.74
N GLU A 105 -1.33 -11.35 -11.92
CA GLU A 105 -1.08 -12.61 -12.62
C GLU A 105 -1.59 -13.81 -11.82
N ARG A 106 -1.36 -13.80 -10.51
CA ARG A 106 -1.90 -14.83 -9.61
C ARG A 106 -3.43 -14.87 -9.65
N TYR A 107 -4.07 -13.71 -9.64
CA TYR A 107 -5.51 -13.61 -9.73
C TYR A 107 -6.05 -14.14 -11.06
N LEU A 108 -5.41 -13.76 -12.18
CA LEU A 108 -5.80 -14.24 -13.51
C LEU A 108 -5.59 -15.75 -13.68
N ALA A 109 -4.57 -16.34 -13.05
CA ALA A 109 -4.42 -17.78 -13.02
C ALA A 109 -5.60 -18.46 -12.29
N GLN A 110 -6.07 -17.88 -11.19
CA GLN A 110 -7.30 -18.36 -10.51
C GLN A 110 -8.54 -18.19 -11.38
N VAL A 111 -8.66 -17.06 -12.09
CA VAL A 111 -9.75 -16.85 -13.07
C VAL A 111 -9.73 -17.91 -14.15
N SER A 112 -8.56 -18.21 -14.72
CA SER A 112 -8.40 -19.27 -15.73
C SER A 112 -8.86 -20.64 -15.21
N ALA A 113 -8.45 -21.02 -14.00
CA ALA A 113 -8.87 -22.26 -13.37
C ALA A 113 -10.39 -22.33 -13.17
N VAL A 114 -11.02 -21.24 -12.71
CA VAL A 114 -12.50 -21.18 -12.56
C VAL A 114 -13.20 -21.26 -13.91
N ILE A 115 -12.67 -20.61 -14.96
CA ILE A 115 -13.23 -20.70 -16.32
C ILE A 115 -13.12 -22.15 -16.85
N ALA A 116 -12.02 -22.82 -16.63
CA ALA A 116 -11.83 -24.22 -17.07
C ALA A 116 -12.81 -25.17 -16.37
N GLU A 117 -13.12 -24.94 -15.09
CA GLU A 117 -14.05 -25.80 -14.33
C GLU A 117 -15.53 -25.48 -14.57
N ARG A 118 -15.89 -24.20 -14.67
CA ARG A 118 -17.29 -23.73 -14.60
C ARG A 118 -17.73 -22.88 -15.78
N GLY A 119 -16.81 -22.52 -16.68
CA GLY A 119 -17.06 -21.57 -17.76
C GLY A 119 -17.04 -20.11 -17.27
N TRP A 120 -17.13 -19.21 -18.23
CA TRP A 120 -17.17 -17.77 -18.00
C TRP A 120 -18.58 -17.28 -17.65
N LEU A 121 -18.71 -16.60 -16.51
CA LEU A 121 -19.93 -15.90 -16.11
C LEU A 121 -19.61 -14.44 -15.75
N GLY A 122 -19.91 -13.53 -16.68
CA GLY A 122 -19.75 -12.09 -16.47
C GLY A 122 -20.76 -11.52 -15.46
N VAL A 123 -20.46 -10.33 -14.91
CA VAL A 123 -21.27 -9.69 -13.84
C VAL A 123 -22.72 -9.46 -14.26
N ALA A 124 -22.97 -8.95 -15.49
CA ALA A 124 -24.33 -8.70 -15.98
C ALA A 124 -25.16 -9.98 -16.04
N LYS A 125 -24.63 -11.03 -16.67
CA LYS A 125 -25.31 -12.32 -16.80
C LYS A 125 -25.48 -13.05 -15.46
N ALA A 126 -24.54 -12.88 -14.55
CA ALA A 126 -24.65 -13.41 -13.19
C ALA A 126 -25.83 -12.78 -12.43
N ARG A 127 -26.02 -11.46 -12.57
CA ARG A 127 -27.16 -10.75 -11.96
C ARG A 127 -28.50 -11.23 -12.51
N GLU A 128 -28.59 -11.46 -13.82
CA GLU A 128 -29.81 -11.95 -14.46
C GLU A 128 -30.17 -13.37 -14.00
N ASN A 129 -29.18 -14.23 -13.81
CA ASN A 129 -29.35 -15.65 -13.49
C ASN A 129 -29.30 -15.96 -11.98
N GLY A 130 -29.09 -14.96 -11.12
CA GLY A 130 -28.90 -15.17 -9.68
C GLY A 130 -27.61 -15.92 -9.31
N GLY A 131 -26.59 -15.92 -10.21
CA GLY A 131 -25.32 -16.60 -10.01
C GLY A 131 -24.23 -15.70 -9.45
N THR A 132 -23.08 -16.31 -9.09
CA THR A 132 -21.88 -15.57 -8.68
C THR A 132 -20.95 -15.37 -9.89
N PRO A 133 -20.51 -14.13 -10.20
CA PRO A 133 -19.60 -13.87 -11.30
C PRO A 133 -18.27 -14.62 -11.16
N THR A 134 -17.68 -15.04 -12.29
CA THR A 134 -16.35 -15.70 -12.32
C THR A 134 -15.29 -14.89 -11.56
N ALA A 135 -15.33 -13.57 -11.66
CA ALA A 135 -14.39 -12.68 -10.96
C ALA A 135 -14.47 -12.82 -9.42
N GLU A 136 -15.64 -12.94 -8.87
CA GLU A 136 -15.86 -13.12 -7.43
C GLU A 136 -15.52 -14.53 -6.97
N LEU A 137 -15.87 -15.53 -7.77
CA LEU A 137 -15.52 -16.92 -7.51
C LEU A 137 -13.99 -17.09 -7.46
N ALA A 138 -13.26 -16.53 -8.43
CA ALA A 138 -11.81 -16.62 -8.48
C ALA A 138 -11.13 -15.95 -7.27
N ARG A 139 -11.73 -14.87 -6.73
CA ARG A 139 -11.25 -14.22 -5.52
C ARG A 139 -11.49 -15.05 -4.26
N ALA A 140 -12.64 -15.72 -4.18
CA ALA A 140 -13.02 -16.52 -3.02
C ALA A 140 -12.44 -17.94 -3.05
N PHE A 141 -11.95 -18.39 -4.20
CA PHE A 141 -11.53 -19.76 -4.43
C PHE A 141 -10.03 -19.91 -4.11
N GLU A 142 -9.71 -20.63 -3.05
CA GLU A 142 -8.33 -21.01 -2.69
C GLU A 142 -7.87 -22.27 -3.49
N CYS A 143 -8.10 -22.29 -4.80
CA CYS A 143 -7.53 -23.35 -5.60
C CYS A 143 -6.07 -23.02 -5.97
N LYS A 144 -5.25 -24.05 -6.07
CA LYS A 144 -3.91 -23.93 -6.66
C LYS A 144 -4.05 -24.04 -8.18
N PRO A 145 -3.88 -22.93 -8.95
CA PRO A 145 -3.94 -22.99 -10.41
C PRO A 145 -2.95 -24.01 -10.96
N ALA A 146 -3.31 -24.70 -12.04
CA ALA A 146 -2.41 -25.56 -12.78
C ALA A 146 -1.34 -24.74 -13.52
N ALA A 147 -0.28 -25.38 -13.98
CA ALA A 147 0.78 -24.70 -14.74
C ALA A 147 0.23 -24.00 -15.98
N ASP A 148 -0.73 -24.63 -16.66
CA ASP A 148 -1.38 -24.06 -17.86
C ASP A 148 -2.19 -22.79 -17.54
N ASP A 149 -2.82 -22.71 -16.36
CA ASP A 149 -3.53 -21.51 -15.93
C ASP A 149 -2.59 -20.32 -15.73
N VAL A 150 -1.40 -20.58 -15.17
CA VAL A 150 -0.36 -19.56 -15.00
C VAL A 150 0.14 -19.07 -16.35
N VAL A 151 0.37 -19.98 -17.31
CA VAL A 151 0.78 -19.63 -18.66
C VAL A 151 -0.29 -18.79 -19.38
N ARG A 152 -1.56 -19.16 -19.26
CA ARG A 152 -2.69 -18.42 -19.84
C ARG A 152 -2.80 -17.01 -19.23
N ALA A 153 -2.66 -16.87 -17.92
CA ALA A 153 -2.65 -15.59 -17.24
C ALA A 153 -1.54 -14.68 -17.77
N GLY A 154 -0.30 -15.17 -17.82
CA GLY A 154 0.84 -14.42 -18.35
C GLY A 154 0.65 -14.01 -19.81
N SER A 155 0.09 -14.91 -20.66
CA SER A 155 -0.21 -14.61 -22.07
C SER A 155 -1.28 -13.53 -22.23
N ALA A 156 -2.33 -13.57 -21.43
CA ALA A 156 -3.38 -12.55 -21.44
C ALA A 156 -2.85 -11.17 -20.99
N VAL A 157 -1.99 -11.13 -19.98
CA VAL A 157 -1.33 -9.88 -19.53
C VAL A 157 -0.41 -9.35 -20.62
N ALA A 158 0.43 -10.20 -21.21
CA ALA A 158 1.33 -9.79 -22.30
C ALA A 158 0.54 -9.22 -23.50
N TRP A 159 -0.51 -9.92 -23.93
CA TRP A 159 -1.40 -9.43 -24.98
C TRP A 159 -2.02 -8.07 -24.64
N ALA A 160 -2.54 -7.91 -23.42
CA ALA A 160 -3.20 -6.67 -23.03
C ALA A 160 -2.22 -5.48 -22.97
N ARG A 161 -0.95 -5.70 -22.63
CA ARG A 161 0.10 -4.66 -22.66
C ARG A 161 0.39 -4.13 -24.06
N GLU A 162 0.22 -4.97 -25.08
CA GLU A 162 0.48 -4.64 -26.50
C GLU A 162 -0.72 -4.02 -27.20
N LEU A 163 -1.88 -3.89 -26.54
CA LEU A 163 -3.08 -3.30 -27.13
C LEU A 163 -2.81 -1.86 -27.58
N ALA A 164 -3.15 -1.58 -28.85
CA ALA A 164 -3.07 -0.23 -29.38
C ALA A 164 -4.16 0.67 -28.78
N ASP A 165 -3.85 1.96 -28.67
CA ASP A 165 -4.85 2.96 -28.30
C ASP A 165 -5.67 3.32 -29.55
N ASN A 166 -6.84 2.71 -29.67
CA ASN A 166 -7.75 2.86 -30.81
C ASN A 166 -9.04 3.61 -30.45
N GLY A 167 -9.09 4.22 -29.27
CA GLY A 167 -10.28 4.92 -28.75
C GLY A 167 -11.35 4.02 -28.15
N ASP A 168 -11.06 2.71 -27.98
CA ASP A 168 -11.93 1.80 -27.23
C ASP A 168 -11.57 1.83 -25.74
N ASP A 169 -12.45 2.39 -24.92
CA ASP A 169 -12.26 2.55 -23.47
C ASP A 169 -12.03 1.22 -22.76
N TYR A 170 -12.67 0.14 -23.21
CA TYR A 170 -12.51 -1.18 -22.61
C TYR A 170 -11.10 -1.73 -22.84
N LEU A 171 -10.59 -1.69 -24.08
CA LEU A 171 -9.24 -2.16 -24.41
C LEU A 171 -8.18 -1.26 -23.78
N HIS A 172 -8.41 0.06 -23.74
CA HIS A 172 -7.55 0.99 -23.03
C HIS A 172 -7.44 0.62 -21.54
N ASN A 173 -8.56 0.37 -20.88
CA ASN A 173 -8.58 0.00 -19.46
C ASN A 173 -7.90 -1.35 -19.18
N LEU A 174 -8.02 -2.34 -20.09
CA LEU A 174 -7.28 -3.60 -19.98
C LEU A 174 -5.77 -3.37 -20.07
N ARG A 175 -5.32 -2.53 -21.01
CA ARG A 175 -3.90 -2.16 -21.15
C ARG A 175 -3.36 -1.49 -19.89
N VAL A 176 -4.10 -0.54 -19.32
CA VAL A 176 -3.73 0.15 -18.08
C VAL A 176 -3.61 -0.85 -16.93
N LEU A 177 -4.58 -1.75 -16.75
CA LEU A 177 -4.50 -2.78 -15.72
C LEU A 177 -3.33 -3.75 -15.93
N ALA A 178 -3.04 -4.13 -17.18
CA ALA A 178 -1.96 -5.05 -17.48
C ALA A 178 -0.56 -4.45 -17.23
N SER A 179 -0.43 -3.12 -17.17
CA SER A 179 0.83 -2.44 -16.83
C SER A 179 1.12 -2.49 -15.32
N GLU A 180 0.11 -2.75 -14.49
CA GLU A 180 0.24 -2.87 -13.05
C GLU A 180 0.57 -4.32 -12.65
N SER A 181 1.40 -4.50 -11.62
CA SER A 181 1.62 -5.82 -11.02
C SER A 181 0.53 -6.19 -9.99
N ARG A 182 -0.14 -5.19 -9.45
CA ARG A 182 -1.21 -5.33 -8.45
C ARG A 182 -2.38 -4.44 -8.79
N ILE A 183 -3.59 -4.94 -8.53
CA ILE A 183 -4.84 -4.25 -8.83
C ILE A 183 -5.68 -3.97 -7.58
N ASP A 184 -6.45 -2.89 -7.62
CA ASP A 184 -7.47 -2.61 -6.61
C ASP A 184 -8.61 -3.65 -6.72
N PRO A 185 -9.13 -4.17 -5.60
CA PRO A 185 -10.27 -5.10 -5.61
C PRO A 185 -11.50 -4.65 -6.40
N LYS A 186 -11.72 -3.35 -6.57
CA LYS A 186 -12.82 -2.83 -7.39
C LYS A 186 -12.69 -3.15 -8.89
N HIS A 187 -11.47 -3.47 -9.35
CA HIS A 187 -11.20 -3.76 -10.77
C HIS A 187 -11.18 -5.25 -11.11
N ILE A 188 -11.49 -6.16 -10.16
CA ILE A 188 -11.46 -7.61 -10.39
C ILE A 188 -12.34 -8.05 -11.57
N GLY A 189 -13.51 -7.45 -11.74
CA GLY A 189 -14.42 -7.78 -12.84
C GLY A 189 -13.81 -7.48 -14.22
N LEU A 190 -13.17 -6.32 -14.34
CA LEU A 190 -12.47 -5.92 -15.55
C LEU A 190 -11.22 -6.78 -15.77
N ALA A 191 -10.42 -7.00 -14.73
CA ALA A 191 -9.24 -7.86 -14.82
C ALA A 191 -9.61 -9.29 -15.25
N ALA A 192 -10.63 -9.90 -14.65
CA ALA A 192 -11.07 -11.25 -15.01
C ALA A 192 -11.50 -11.36 -16.47
N SER A 193 -12.07 -10.30 -17.06
CA SER A 193 -12.47 -10.30 -18.46
C SER A 193 -11.29 -10.33 -19.43
N MET A 194 -10.06 -10.02 -18.97
CA MET A 194 -8.85 -10.04 -19.78
C MET A 194 -8.57 -11.42 -20.40
N ILE A 195 -8.76 -12.51 -19.62
CA ILE A 195 -8.62 -13.89 -20.14
C ILE A 195 -9.54 -14.12 -21.34
N VAL A 196 -10.82 -13.77 -21.20
CA VAL A 196 -11.83 -14.00 -22.25
C VAL A 196 -11.63 -13.07 -23.45
N ALA A 197 -11.18 -11.85 -23.22
CA ALA A 197 -10.86 -10.92 -24.30
C ALA A 197 -9.67 -11.41 -25.13
N TRP A 198 -8.61 -11.88 -24.46
CA TRP A 198 -7.44 -12.48 -25.11
C TRP A 198 -7.79 -13.72 -25.92
N GLU A 199 -8.62 -14.63 -25.40
CA GLU A 199 -9.03 -15.85 -26.11
C GLU A 199 -9.88 -15.60 -27.36
N ARG A 200 -10.48 -14.41 -27.49
CA ARG A 200 -11.31 -14.02 -28.64
C ARG A 200 -10.56 -13.19 -29.68
N ALA A 201 -9.37 -12.72 -29.33
CA ALA A 201 -8.53 -11.90 -30.21
C ALA A 201 -7.72 -12.76 -31.18
#